data_81e0fef263a9d08cccbe68a039a3e61e
#
_entry.id   81e0fef263a9d08cccbe68a039a3e61e
#
_cell.length_a   1.000
_cell.length_b   1.000
_cell.length_c   1.000
_cell.angle_alpha   90.00
_cell.angle_beta   90.00
_cell.angle_gamma   90.00
#
_symmetry.space_group_name_H-M   'P 1'
#
loop_
_entity.id
_entity.type
_entity.pdbx_description
1 polymer ?
#
loop_
_entity_poly.entity_id
_entity_poly.type
_entity_poly.pdbx_seq_one_letter_code
_entity_poly.pdbx_strand_id
1 'polypeptide(L)'
;MKLFDYCPSCGSRDIFFDRLKKFNCKACSFTYYHNVAAAAAAILQFDQEIVLIRRAKAPGQGKLDLPGGFLDPEEAAEDALRREIKEELQVDIGTLEYLGSWPNIYEYKGVRYHTCDLFFYSKIGKLPGNFDRTEVEGLVLVNPSEIPMDDIAFESTKAALALFGQNL
;
A
#
# COMPACT_ATOMS: atom_id res chain seq x y z
N MET A 1 -19.59 -5.61 7.85
CA MET A 1 -19.70 -4.23 7.30
C MET A 1 -20.64 -4.26 6.11
N LYS A 2 -21.61 -3.36 6.01
CA LYS A 2 -22.52 -3.25 4.88
C LYS A 2 -22.01 -2.13 3.98
N LEU A 3 -21.53 -2.48 2.79
CA LEU A 3 -20.91 -1.51 1.87
C LEU A 3 -21.91 -0.57 1.21
N PHE A 4 -23.16 -1.05 1.00
CA PHE A 4 -24.22 -0.29 0.37
C PHE A 4 -25.53 -0.54 1.12
N ASP A 5 -26.37 0.50 1.20
CA ASP A 5 -27.75 0.39 1.70
C ASP A 5 -28.76 0.21 0.57
N TYR A 6 -28.36 0.52 -0.65
CA TYR A 6 -29.19 0.49 -1.85
C TYR A 6 -28.39 -0.09 -3.02
N CYS A 7 -29.11 -0.67 -3.96
CA CYS A 7 -28.55 -1.07 -5.24
C CYS A 7 -28.11 0.17 -6.03
N PRO A 8 -26.84 0.30 -6.46
CA PRO A 8 -26.40 1.46 -7.24
C PRO A 8 -26.99 1.51 -8.65
N SER A 9 -27.56 0.40 -9.13
CA SER A 9 -28.18 0.33 -10.45
C SER A 9 -29.66 0.73 -10.44
N CYS A 10 -30.47 0.30 -9.44
CA CYS A 10 -31.92 0.51 -9.44
C CYS A 10 -32.47 1.14 -8.16
N GLY A 11 -31.64 1.46 -7.19
CA GLY A 11 -32.07 2.06 -5.91
C GLY A 11 -32.80 1.12 -4.94
N SER A 12 -33.01 -0.15 -5.29
CA SER A 12 -33.71 -1.12 -4.43
C SER A 12 -32.92 -1.42 -3.16
N ARG A 13 -33.66 -1.62 -2.04
CA ARG A 13 -33.10 -2.12 -0.78
C ARG A 13 -33.02 -3.64 -0.72
N ASP A 14 -33.61 -4.37 -1.65
CA ASP A 14 -33.58 -5.81 -1.70
C ASP A 14 -32.26 -6.32 -2.25
N ILE A 15 -31.23 -6.15 -1.40
CA ILE A 15 -29.84 -6.49 -1.70
C ILE A 15 -29.33 -7.54 -0.72
N PHE A 16 -28.47 -8.43 -1.21
CA PHE A 16 -27.85 -9.49 -0.44
C PHE A 16 -26.33 -9.42 -0.57
N PHE A 17 -25.61 -9.52 0.56
CA PHE A 17 -24.15 -9.62 0.59
C PHE A 17 -23.74 -11.06 0.90
N ASP A 18 -22.98 -11.67 -0.02
CA ASP A 18 -22.27 -12.92 0.24
C ASP A 18 -20.92 -12.60 0.88
N ARG A 19 -20.90 -12.55 2.21
CA ARG A 19 -19.76 -12.18 3.04
C ARG A 19 -19.22 -10.80 2.61
N LEU A 20 -17.91 -10.72 2.22
CA LEU A 20 -17.30 -9.47 1.73
C LEU A 20 -16.99 -9.51 0.24
N LYS A 21 -17.39 -10.57 -0.46
CA LYS A 21 -16.95 -10.80 -1.84
C LYS A 21 -17.89 -10.24 -2.89
N LYS A 22 -19.19 -10.34 -2.62
CA LYS A 22 -20.17 -10.14 -3.66
C LYS A 22 -21.45 -9.59 -3.09
N PHE A 23 -22.03 -8.65 -3.82
CA PHE A 23 -23.35 -8.16 -3.55
C PHE A 23 -24.27 -8.42 -4.76
N ASN A 24 -25.51 -8.81 -4.49
CA ASN A 24 -26.52 -9.05 -5.48
C ASN A 24 -27.79 -8.24 -5.18
N CYS A 25 -28.38 -7.64 -6.18
CA CYS A 25 -29.71 -7.06 -6.11
C CYS A 25 -30.75 -8.06 -6.60
N LYS A 26 -31.75 -8.39 -5.77
CA LYS A 26 -32.83 -9.28 -6.16
C LYS A 26 -33.86 -8.62 -7.07
N ALA A 27 -33.94 -7.28 -7.05
CA ALA A 27 -34.89 -6.53 -7.86
C ALA A 27 -34.47 -6.40 -9.33
N CYS A 28 -33.16 -6.24 -9.62
CA CYS A 28 -32.68 -6.02 -10.99
C CYS A 28 -31.56 -6.98 -11.41
N SER A 29 -31.21 -7.94 -10.57
CA SER A 29 -30.14 -8.91 -10.79
C SER A 29 -28.73 -8.32 -10.92
N PHE A 30 -28.55 -7.02 -10.62
CA PHE A 30 -27.24 -6.41 -10.63
C PHE A 30 -26.32 -7.11 -9.63
N THR A 31 -25.14 -7.49 -10.10
CA THR A 31 -24.10 -8.15 -9.30
C THR A 31 -22.85 -7.31 -9.28
N TYR A 32 -22.32 -7.07 -8.08
CA TYR A 32 -21.04 -6.38 -7.90
C TYR A 32 -20.09 -7.27 -7.12
N TYR A 33 -18.90 -7.47 -7.64
CA TYR A 33 -17.81 -8.14 -6.94
C TYR A 33 -16.94 -7.11 -6.25
N HIS A 34 -16.87 -7.21 -4.93
CA HIS A 34 -16.00 -6.36 -4.13
C HIS A 34 -14.58 -6.94 -4.16
N ASN A 35 -13.75 -6.37 -5.00
CA ASN A 35 -12.34 -6.75 -5.10
C ASN A 35 -11.51 -6.06 -4.01
N VAL A 36 -10.39 -6.67 -3.66
CA VAL A 36 -9.37 -6.00 -2.83
C VAL A 36 -8.72 -4.88 -3.64
N ALA A 37 -8.35 -3.79 -2.97
CA ALA A 37 -7.52 -2.77 -3.58
C ALA A 37 -6.08 -3.29 -3.69
N ALA A 38 -5.38 -2.93 -4.76
CA ALA A 38 -3.97 -3.25 -4.91
C ALA A 38 -3.12 -2.03 -4.53
N ALA A 39 -2.02 -2.28 -3.82
CA ALA A 39 -1.01 -1.29 -3.50
C ALA A 39 0.38 -1.86 -3.80
N ALA A 40 1.34 -1.02 -4.14
CA ALA A 40 2.73 -1.40 -4.36
C ALA A 40 3.65 -0.54 -3.49
N ALA A 41 4.66 -1.16 -2.87
CA ALA A 41 5.66 -0.47 -2.07
C ALA A 41 7.05 -1.05 -2.31
N ALA A 42 8.10 -0.27 -2.07
CA ALA A 42 9.48 -0.71 -2.30
C ALA A 42 10.36 -0.60 -1.07
N ILE A 43 11.17 -1.63 -0.85
CA ILE A 43 12.38 -1.54 -0.04
C ILE A 43 13.46 -0.89 -0.91
N LEU A 44 13.72 0.38 -0.68
CA LEU A 44 14.76 1.13 -1.37
C LEU A 44 16.07 1.03 -0.58
N GLN A 45 17.08 0.40 -1.15
CA GLN A 45 18.40 0.30 -0.55
C GLN A 45 19.31 1.41 -1.05
N PHE A 46 19.93 2.13 -0.11
CA PHE A 46 21.03 3.06 -0.33
C PHE A 46 22.24 2.59 0.47
N ASP A 47 23.31 2.27 -0.21
CA ASP A 47 24.50 1.63 0.37
C ASP A 47 24.13 0.34 1.15
N GLN A 48 24.30 0.34 2.48
CA GLN A 48 23.95 -0.81 3.33
C GLN A 48 22.67 -0.59 4.16
N GLU A 49 21.99 0.54 3.95
CA GLU A 49 20.79 0.91 4.68
C GLU A 49 19.56 0.88 3.76
N ILE A 50 18.39 0.76 4.35
CA ILE A 50 17.12 0.93 3.66
C ILE A 50 16.48 2.25 4.03
N VAL A 51 15.72 2.82 3.08
CA VAL A 51 14.98 4.06 3.27
C VAL A 51 13.58 3.75 3.74
N LEU A 52 13.24 4.19 4.94
CA LEU A 52 11.87 4.23 5.43
C LEU A 52 11.36 5.67 5.39
N ILE A 53 10.07 5.83 5.15
CA ILE A 53 9.38 7.11 5.25
C ILE A 53 8.66 7.20 6.60
N ARG A 54 8.60 8.41 7.20
CA ARG A 54 7.66 8.72 8.29
C ARG A 54 6.40 9.30 7.70
N ARG A 55 5.26 8.65 7.96
CA ARG A 55 3.97 9.01 7.38
C ARG A 55 3.45 10.34 7.91
N ALA A 56 3.11 11.27 7.02
CA ALA A 56 2.52 12.56 7.40
C ALA A 56 1.00 12.48 7.62
N LYS A 57 0.33 11.41 7.13
CA LYS A 57 -1.14 11.26 7.14
C LYS A 57 -1.60 9.98 7.82
N ALA A 58 -2.84 9.99 8.29
CA ALA A 58 -3.57 8.78 8.66
C ALA A 58 -3.92 7.91 7.44
N PRO A 59 -4.01 6.57 7.61
CA PRO A 59 -3.72 5.80 8.82
C PRO A 59 -2.20 5.70 9.08
N GLY A 60 -1.84 5.44 10.33
CA GLY A 60 -0.44 5.26 10.70
C GLY A 60 0.39 6.56 10.70
N GLN A 61 -0.23 7.73 10.83
CA GLN A 61 0.48 9.01 10.93
C GLN A 61 1.57 8.97 12.03
N GLY A 62 2.76 9.47 11.70
CA GLY A 62 3.93 9.47 12.57
C GLY A 62 4.68 8.15 12.64
N LYS A 63 4.11 7.05 12.14
CA LYS A 63 4.79 5.74 12.05
C LYS A 63 5.65 5.63 10.79
N LEU A 64 6.52 4.63 10.79
CA LEU A 64 7.38 4.32 9.66
C LEU A 64 6.68 3.39 8.67
N ASP A 65 7.01 3.57 7.40
CA ASP A 65 6.49 2.75 6.30
C ASP A 65 7.51 2.68 5.16
N LEU A 66 7.23 1.84 4.18
CA LEU A 66 7.93 1.83 2.90
C LEU A 66 7.27 2.84 1.95
N PRO A 67 8.03 3.51 1.06
CA PRO A 67 7.46 4.38 0.04
C PRO A 67 6.66 3.58 -0.98
N GLY A 68 5.55 4.16 -1.46
CA GLY A 68 4.62 3.55 -2.39
C GLY A 68 3.17 3.91 -2.11
N GLY A 69 2.25 3.38 -2.93
CA GLY A 69 0.83 3.71 -2.82
C GLY A 69 -0.09 2.76 -3.58
N PHE A 70 -1.32 3.20 -3.80
CA PHE A 70 -2.32 2.44 -4.53
C PHE A 70 -2.09 2.47 -6.04
N LEU A 71 -2.44 1.36 -6.69
CA LEU A 71 -2.48 1.30 -8.14
C LEU A 71 -3.69 2.07 -8.66
N ASP A 72 -3.47 2.85 -9.71
CA ASP A 72 -4.53 3.47 -10.48
C ASP A 72 -5.16 2.47 -11.50
N PRO A 73 -6.39 2.72 -11.97
CA PRO A 73 -6.97 1.92 -13.05
C PRO A 73 -6.05 1.86 -14.27
N GLU A 74 -5.92 0.66 -14.85
CA GLU A 74 -5.10 0.39 -16.04
C GLU A 74 -3.58 0.52 -15.82
N GLU A 75 -3.12 0.60 -14.58
CA GLU A 75 -1.71 0.71 -14.21
C GLU A 75 -1.14 -0.64 -13.78
N ALA A 76 0.07 -0.98 -14.25
CA ALA A 76 0.83 -2.12 -13.73
C ALA A 76 1.46 -1.77 -12.37
N ALA A 77 1.70 -2.78 -11.54
CA ALA A 77 2.23 -2.55 -10.19
C ALA A 77 3.61 -1.87 -10.20
N GLU A 78 4.46 -2.21 -11.16
CA GLU A 78 5.78 -1.62 -11.33
C GLU A 78 5.70 -0.15 -11.78
N ASP A 79 4.71 0.19 -12.61
CA ASP A 79 4.51 1.57 -13.09
C ASP A 79 3.93 2.43 -11.97
N ALA A 80 2.92 1.92 -11.24
CA ALA A 80 2.37 2.56 -10.03
C ALA A 80 3.48 2.87 -9.03
N LEU A 81 4.31 1.89 -8.74
CA LEU A 81 5.41 2.06 -7.79
C LEU A 81 6.41 3.13 -8.23
N ARG A 82 6.76 3.18 -9.53
CA ARG A 82 7.64 4.23 -10.08
C ARG A 82 7.02 5.61 -9.97
N ARG A 83 5.73 5.74 -10.26
CA ARG A 83 4.96 6.98 -10.13
C ARG A 83 4.93 7.44 -8.68
N GLU A 84 4.52 6.58 -7.75
CA GLU A 84 4.41 6.90 -6.31
C GLU A 84 5.77 7.33 -5.73
N ILE A 85 6.85 6.58 -6.00
CA ILE A 85 8.19 6.94 -5.52
C ILE A 85 8.66 8.27 -6.13
N LYS A 86 8.29 8.53 -7.39
CA LYS A 86 8.59 9.82 -8.02
C LYS A 86 7.82 10.97 -7.40
N GLU A 87 6.54 10.76 -7.08
CA GLU A 87 5.68 11.75 -6.42
C GLU A 87 6.12 12.01 -4.98
N GLU A 88 6.29 10.97 -4.18
CA GLU A 88 6.64 11.07 -2.77
C GLU A 88 8.07 11.55 -2.53
N LEU A 89 9.05 10.97 -3.25
CA LEU A 89 10.49 11.11 -2.95
C LEU A 89 11.28 11.85 -4.03
N GLN A 90 10.70 12.13 -5.18
CA GLN A 90 11.35 12.79 -6.32
C GLN A 90 12.60 12.06 -6.83
N VAL A 91 12.66 10.75 -6.66
CA VAL A 91 13.74 9.91 -7.21
C VAL A 91 13.19 8.99 -8.30
N ASP A 92 14.08 8.65 -9.24
CA ASP A 92 13.81 7.62 -10.24
C ASP A 92 14.45 6.32 -9.75
N ILE A 93 13.70 5.21 -9.83
CA ILE A 93 14.17 3.89 -9.44
C ILE A 93 14.49 3.04 -10.65
N GLY A 94 15.51 2.21 -10.51
CA GLY A 94 16.00 1.31 -11.57
C GLY A 94 15.22 0.01 -11.68
N THR A 95 15.94 -1.10 -11.64
CA THR A 95 15.36 -2.45 -11.67
C THR A 95 14.55 -2.70 -10.41
N LEU A 96 13.38 -3.30 -10.60
CA LEU A 96 12.50 -3.76 -9.54
C LEU A 96 12.58 -5.28 -9.43
N GLU A 97 12.84 -5.77 -8.24
CA GLU A 97 12.80 -7.19 -7.92
C GLU A 97 11.57 -7.47 -7.04
N TYR A 98 10.67 -8.31 -7.51
CA TYR A 98 9.47 -8.66 -6.76
C TYR A 98 9.83 -9.53 -5.55
N LEU A 99 9.38 -9.14 -4.35
CA LEU A 99 9.62 -9.86 -3.10
C LEU A 99 8.46 -10.77 -2.70
N GLY A 100 7.23 -10.28 -2.88
CA GLY A 100 6.03 -10.99 -2.46
C GLY A 100 4.84 -10.07 -2.29
N SER A 101 3.70 -10.66 -1.86
CA SER A 101 2.50 -9.88 -1.55
C SER A 101 1.85 -10.38 -0.27
N TRP A 102 1.26 -9.45 0.49
CA TRP A 102 0.56 -9.74 1.74
C TRP A 102 -0.77 -9.02 1.81
N PRO A 103 -1.78 -9.63 2.45
CA PRO A 103 -3.03 -8.95 2.73
C PRO A 103 -2.82 -7.88 3.80
N ASN A 104 -3.58 -6.78 3.67
CA ASN A 104 -3.57 -5.71 4.67
C ASN A 104 -4.98 -5.12 4.85
N ILE A 105 -5.14 -4.33 5.89
CA ILE A 105 -6.34 -3.54 6.17
C ILE A 105 -5.94 -2.08 6.26
N TYR A 106 -6.48 -1.29 5.35
CA TYR A 106 -6.26 0.15 5.30
C TYR A 106 -7.56 0.88 5.69
N GLU A 107 -7.56 1.50 6.88
CA GLU A 107 -8.73 2.26 7.36
C GLU A 107 -8.60 3.73 6.99
N TYR A 108 -9.50 4.21 6.14
CA TYR A 108 -9.50 5.61 5.74
C TYR A 108 -10.91 6.19 5.75
N LYS A 109 -11.10 7.31 6.47
CA LYS A 109 -12.39 8.02 6.61
C LYS A 109 -13.57 7.10 6.98
N GLY A 110 -13.32 6.15 7.89
CA GLY A 110 -14.34 5.20 8.35
C GLY A 110 -14.63 4.05 7.39
N VAL A 111 -13.94 3.98 6.27
CA VAL A 111 -14.00 2.85 5.34
C VAL A 111 -12.79 1.94 5.58
N ARG A 112 -13.07 0.64 5.71
CA ARG A 112 -12.05 -0.39 5.85
C ARG A 112 -11.81 -1.03 4.48
N TYR A 113 -10.68 -0.72 3.87
CA TYR A 113 -10.24 -1.32 2.62
C TYR A 113 -9.44 -2.58 2.93
N HIS A 114 -9.81 -3.69 2.29
CA HIS A 114 -8.95 -4.87 2.22
C HIS A 114 -8.03 -4.67 1.04
N THR A 115 -6.72 -4.75 1.28
CA THR A 115 -5.71 -4.56 0.24
C THR A 115 -4.91 -5.83 -0.01
N CYS A 116 -4.31 -5.91 -1.17
CA CYS A 116 -3.23 -6.83 -1.50
C CYS A 116 -2.01 -5.95 -1.81
N ASP A 117 -1.07 -5.92 -0.88
CA ASP A 117 0.11 -5.07 -0.98
C ASP A 117 1.24 -5.87 -1.61
N LEU A 118 1.75 -5.39 -2.75
CA LEU A 118 2.86 -5.97 -3.50
C LEU A 118 4.15 -5.26 -3.12
N PHE A 119 5.17 -6.02 -2.77
CA PHE A 119 6.45 -5.47 -2.34
C PHE A 119 7.57 -5.78 -3.32
N PHE A 120 8.36 -4.77 -3.58
CA PHE A 120 9.50 -4.83 -4.46
C PHE A 120 10.77 -4.36 -3.75
N TYR A 121 11.91 -4.74 -4.30
CA TYR A 121 13.22 -4.27 -3.89
C TYR A 121 13.86 -3.51 -5.04
N SER A 122 14.57 -2.43 -4.72
CA SER A 122 15.39 -1.68 -5.67
C SER A 122 16.55 -0.99 -4.97
N LYS A 123 17.66 -0.83 -5.68
CA LYS A 123 18.77 0.01 -5.25
C LYS A 123 18.61 1.42 -5.79
N ILE A 124 18.95 2.41 -4.97
CA ILE A 124 19.01 3.82 -5.37
C ILE A 124 20.45 4.34 -5.26
N GLY A 125 20.87 5.14 -6.24
CA GLY A 125 22.22 5.69 -6.28
C GLY A 125 22.39 6.99 -5.49
N LYS A 126 21.29 7.59 -5.03
CA LYS A 126 21.28 8.82 -4.23
C LYS A 126 20.06 8.87 -3.33
N LEU A 127 20.22 9.49 -2.17
CA LEU A 127 19.11 9.78 -1.28
C LEU A 127 18.19 10.87 -1.86
N PRO A 128 16.87 10.81 -1.54
CA PRO A 128 15.95 11.88 -1.87
C PRO A 128 16.40 13.21 -1.30
N GLY A 129 16.60 14.22 -2.16
CA GLY A 129 16.93 15.58 -1.73
C GLY A 129 15.70 16.40 -1.29
N ASN A 130 14.54 16.04 -1.83
CA ASN A 130 13.23 16.59 -1.49
C ASN A 130 12.20 15.47 -1.48
N PHE A 131 11.10 15.71 -0.80
CA PHE A 131 9.96 14.79 -0.77
C PHE A 131 8.66 15.57 -0.52
N ASP A 132 7.52 14.97 -0.90
CA ASP A 132 6.23 15.58 -0.66
C ASP A 132 5.88 15.57 0.83
N ARG A 133 5.99 16.74 1.46
CA ARG A 133 5.71 16.90 2.89
C ARG A 133 4.24 16.70 3.28
N THR A 134 3.35 16.59 2.31
CA THR A 134 1.95 16.25 2.58
C THR A 134 1.73 14.75 2.78
N GLU A 135 2.66 13.91 2.26
CA GLU A 135 2.64 12.45 2.38
C GLU A 135 3.73 11.95 3.35
N VAL A 136 4.90 12.56 3.30
CA VAL A 136 6.12 12.14 4.00
C VAL A 136 6.57 13.23 4.96
N GLU A 137 6.57 12.95 6.26
CA GLU A 137 7.09 13.87 7.29
C GLU A 137 8.62 13.90 7.31
N GLY A 138 9.26 12.76 7.06
CA GLY A 138 10.72 12.60 7.06
C GLY A 138 11.17 11.24 6.56
N LEU A 139 12.48 11.15 6.33
CA LEU A 139 13.15 9.91 5.93
C LEU A 139 13.95 9.36 7.09
N VAL A 140 14.00 8.04 7.22
CA VAL A 140 14.79 7.32 8.20
C VAL A 140 15.62 6.27 7.48
N LEU A 141 16.94 6.36 7.61
CA LEU A 141 17.86 5.33 7.13
C LEU A 141 18.08 4.31 8.24
N VAL A 142 17.91 3.05 7.92
CA VAL A 142 17.97 1.97 8.89
C VAL A 142 18.78 0.80 8.34
N ASN A 143 19.70 0.29 9.16
CA ASN A 143 20.31 -1.00 8.83
C ASN A 143 19.22 -2.09 8.83
N PRO A 144 19.17 -2.96 7.83
CA PRO A 144 18.16 -4.02 7.77
C PRO A 144 18.09 -4.94 9.00
N SER A 145 19.18 -5.06 9.75
CA SER A 145 19.22 -5.80 11.02
C SER A 145 18.62 -5.06 12.23
N GLU A 146 18.36 -3.76 12.10
CA GLU A 146 17.95 -2.86 13.19
C GLU A 146 16.61 -2.18 12.95
N ILE A 147 15.78 -2.74 12.06
CA ILE A 147 14.48 -2.17 11.72
C ILE A 147 13.58 -2.11 12.96
N PRO A 148 13.03 -0.93 13.33
CA PRO A 148 12.16 -0.78 14.47
C PRO A 148 10.75 -1.29 14.17
N MET A 149 10.57 -2.61 14.16
CA MET A 149 9.34 -3.30 13.70
C MET A 149 8.08 -2.83 14.44
N ASP A 150 8.18 -2.41 15.69
CA ASP A 150 7.04 -1.90 16.47
C ASP A 150 6.58 -0.51 16.01
N ASP A 151 7.45 0.25 15.34
CA ASP A 151 7.13 1.57 14.77
C ASP A 151 6.64 1.48 13.32
N ILE A 152 6.66 0.32 12.69
CA ILE A 152 6.12 0.11 11.34
C ILE A 152 4.59 0.17 11.35
N ALA A 153 4.02 0.90 10.38
CA ALA A 153 2.60 1.22 10.34
C ALA A 153 1.69 0.02 10.05
N PHE A 154 2.10 -0.87 9.14
CA PHE A 154 1.23 -1.92 8.60
C PHE A 154 1.85 -3.31 8.75
N GLU A 155 0.98 -4.30 8.98
CA GLU A 155 1.41 -5.70 9.14
C GLU A 155 1.98 -6.29 7.83
N SER A 156 1.48 -5.87 6.66
CA SER A 156 2.04 -6.26 5.36
C SER A 156 3.47 -5.74 5.19
N THR A 157 3.73 -4.49 5.57
CA THR A 157 5.08 -3.89 5.54
C THR A 157 6.02 -4.62 6.50
N LYS A 158 5.57 -4.96 7.72
CA LYS A 158 6.35 -5.78 8.66
C LYS A 158 6.73 -7.13 8.08
N ALA A 159 5.77 -7.81 7.44
CA ALA A 159 6.00 -9.12 6.83
C ALA A 159 7.02 -9.05 5.68
N ALA A 160 6.94 -8.03 4.83
CA ALA A 160 7.89 -7.81 3.74
C ALA A 160 9.30 -7.52 4.27
N LEU A 161 9.44 -6.65 5.26
CA LEU A 161 10.71 -6.31 5.89
C LEU A 161 11.34 -7.53 6.60
N ALA A 162 10.53 -8.34 7.27
CA ALA A 162 10.99 -9.57 7.92
C ALA A 162 11.53 -10.59 6.90
N LEU A 163 10.85 -10.76 5.76
CA LEU A 163 11.33 -11.62 4.68
C LEU A 163 12.64 -11.10 4.09
N PHE A 164 12.74 -9.80 3.87
CA PHE A 164 13.95 -9.15 3.34
C PHE A 164 15.15 -9.38 4.25
N GLY A 165 14.99 -9.18 5.58
CA GLY A 165 16.04 -9.40 6.55
C GLY A 165 16.53 -10.85 6.69
N GLN A 166 15.72 -11.85 6.28
CA GLN A 166 16.12 -13.27 6.26
C GLN A 166 16.96 -13.63 5.04
N ASN A 167 16.98 -12.80 4.01
CA ASN A 167 17.67 -13.08 2.74
C ASN A 167 18.98 -12.27 2.59
N LEU A 168 19.40 -11.55 3.65
CA LEU A 168 20.68 -10.85 3.76
C LEU A 168 21.71 -11.74 4.42
#